data_1a5186939c4432e261b29a2e50e0bc0a
#
_entry.id   1a5186939c4432e261b29a2e50e0bc0a
#
_cell.length_a   1.000
_cell.length_b   1.000
_cell.length_c   1.000
_cell.angle_alpha   90.00
_cell.angle_beta   90.00
_cell.angle_gamma   90.00
#
_symmetry.space_group_name_H-M   'P 1'
#
loop_
_entity.id
_entity.type
_entity.pdbx_description
1 polymer ?
#
loop_
_entity_poly.entity_id
_entity_poly.type
_entity_poly.pdbx_seq_one_letter_code
_entity_poly.pdbx_strand_id
1 'polypeptide(L)'
;NAMLLIEPREPSFSASGPNASTVEPLPDELNVASQVQLLQSVDLIKQVARDLKLHERAEFDPESSPSALTDFLVLFGITKNPLELPPEERVLKAFKEKLVVYQVEKSRVIGIEFASKDPQLAAEIPNAITDVYRSLQSGAKLDSNSEAVRWLETEIANLRGKVLDAEQKVA
;
A
#
# COMPACT_ATOMS: atom_id res chain seq x y z
N ASN A 1 -8.52 10.69 12.14
CA ASN A 1 -8.86 10.71 10.71
C ASN A 1 -7.72 11.35 9.93
N ALA A 2 -7.36 10.78 8.78
CA ALA A 2 -6.47 11.38 7.80
C ALA A 2 -7.16 11.44 6.43
N MET A 3 -6.74 12.37 5.58
CA MET A 3 -7.20 12.49 4.21
C MET A 3 -6.00 12.46 3.27
N LEU A 4 -6.08 11.65 2.21
CA LEU A 4 -5.05 11.49 1.20
C LEU A 4 -5.59 11.93 -0.16
N LEU A 5 -4.93 12.91 -0.79
CA LEU A 5 -5.23 13.31 -2.16
C LEU A 5 -4.40 12.47 -3.13
N ILE A 6 -5.05 11.80 -4.06
CA ILE A 6 -4.41 11.03 -5.12
C ILE A 6 -4.17 11.92 -6.34
N GLU A 7 -2.90 12.14 -6.67
CA GLU A 7 -2.53 12.82 -7.91
C GLU A 7 -2.73 11.90 -9.11
N PRO A 8 -3.19 12.42 -10.27
CA PRO A 8 -3.27 11.63 -11.49
C PRO A 8 -1.88 11.11 -11.85
N ARG A 9 -1.78 9.85 -12.25
CA ARG A 9 -0.57 9.35 -12.88
C ARG A 9 -0.39 10.07 -14.20
N GLU A 10 0.65 10.87 -14.33
CA GLU A 10 1.05 11.38 -15.64
C GLU A 10 1.42 10.17 -16.51
N PRO A 11 0.93 10.12 -17.76
CA PRO A 11 1.34 9.06 -18.68
C PRO A 11 2.86 9.12 -18.83
N SER A 12 3.54 8.04 -18.45
CA SER A 12 4.98 7.93 -18.67
C SER A 12 5.25 7.99 -20.17
N PHE A 13 6.03 8.96 -20.63
CA PHE A 13 6.41 9.19 -22.04
C PHE A 13 7.29 8.08 -22.65
N SER A 14 7.33 6.90 -22.10
CA SER A 14 8.22 5.81 -22.50
C SER A 14 7.71 4.94 -23.65
N ALA A 15 6.69 5.35 -24.41
CA ALA A 15 6.18 4.57 -25.52
C ALA A 15 6.00 5.40 -26.81
N SER A 16 7.10 6.00 -27.30
CA SER A 16 7.17 6.54 -28.66
C SER A 16 7.74 5.50 -29.62
N GLY A 17 7.13 4.32 -29.68
CA GLY A 17 7.41 3.30 -30.69
C GLY A 17 6.21 3.11 -31.62
N PRO A 18 6.39 2.66 -32.88
CA PRO A 18 5.30 2.46 -33.85
C PRO A 18 4.29 1.36 -33.46
N ASN A 19 4.48 0.70 -32.32
CA ASN A 19 3.59 -0.29 -31.73
C ASN A 19 3.21 0.07 -30.26
N ALA A 20 3.26 1.34 -29.90
CA ALA A 20 2.73 1.77 -28.61
C ALA A 20 1.23 1.48 -28.58
N SER A 21 0.85 0.37 -27.96
CA SER A 21 -0.53 0.14 -27.57
C SER A 21 -0.94 1.33 -26.73
N THR A 22 -1.92 2.10 -27.22
CA THR A 22 -2.57 3.15 -26.44
C THR A 22 -3.21 2.46 -25.23
N VAL A 23 -2.48 2.41 -24.12
CA VAL A 23 -3.08 2.05 -22.83
C VAL A 23 -4.00 3.21 -22.52
N GLU A 24 -5.31 3.02 -22.79
CA GLU A 24 -6.32 3.99 -22.37
C GLU A 24 -6.11 4.26 -20.87
N PRO A 25 -6.02 5.54 -20.47
CA PRO A 25 -5.93 5.86 -19.05
C PRO A 25 -7.15 5.27 -18.35
N LEU A 26 -6.90 4.41 -17.35
CA LEU A 26 -7.96 3.86 -16.51
C LEU A 26 -8.83 5.01 -15.98
N PRO A 27 -10.17 4.86 -16.02
CA PRO A 27 -11.06 5.85 -15.43
C PRO A 27 -10.61 6.22 -14.03
N ASP A 28 -10.60 7.50 -13.71
CA ASP A 28 -10.15 8.02 -12.39
C ASP A 28 -10.75 7.25 -11.20
N GLU A 29 -12.00 6.83 -11.33
CA GLU A 29 -12.70 6.05 -10.31
C GLU A 29 -12.06 4.67 -10.05
N LEU A 30 -11.64 3.96 -11.10
CA LEU A 30 -10.95 2.67 -10.96
C LEU A 30 -9.56 2.83 -10.36
N ASN A 31 -8.90 3.93 -10.67
CA ASN A 31 -7.59 4.24 -10.09
C ASN A 31 -7.72 4.49 -8.58
N VAL A 32 -8.68 5.31 -8.15
CA VAL A 32 -8.91 5.57 -6.72
C VAL A 32 -9.35 4.30 -5.99
N ALA A 33 -10.23 3.48 -6.58
CA ALA A 33 -10.64 2.21 -5.99
C ALA A 33 -9.45 1.26 -5.77
N SER A 34 -8.52 1.20 -6.73
CA SER A 34 -7.28 0.41 -6.57
C SER A 34 -6.40 0.92 -5.44
N GLN A 35 -6.32 2.24 -5.25
CA GLN A 35 -5.57 2.84 -4.14
C GLN A 35 -6.22 2.55 -2.78
N VAL A 36 -7.55 2.55 -2.69
CA VAL A 36 -8.29 2.13 -1.49
C VAL A 36 -7.93 0.68 -1.14
N GLN A 37 -7.91 -0.23 -2.12
CA GLN A 37 -7.51 -1.62 -1.89
C GLN A 37 -6.06 -1.75 -1.42
N LEU A 38 -5.16 -0.95 -1.97
CA LEU A 38 -3.76 -0.94 -1.55
C LEU A 38 -3.60 -0.48 -0.10
N LEU A 39 -4.34 0.56 0.32
CA LEU A 39 -4.35 1.05 1.70
C LEU A 39 -4.93 0.03 2.70
N GLN A 40 -5.79 -0.89 2.24
CA GLN A 40 -6.35 -1.99 3.03
C GLN A 40 -5.53 -3.29 2.91
N SER A 41 -4.41 -3.27 2.19
CA SER A 41 -3.61 -4.47 1.97
C SER A 41 -3.01 -5.00 3.27
N VAL A 42 -2.88 -6.32 3.34
CA VAL A 42 -2.30 -7.00 4.50
C VAL A 42 -0.87 -6.55 4.78
N ASP A 43 -0.09 -6.34 3.72
CA ASP A 43 1.32 -5.97 3.83
C ASP A 43 1.50 -4.57 4.41
N LEU A 44 0.70 -3.60 3.96
CA LEU A 44 0.71 -2.24 4.50
C LEU A 44 0.29 -2.24 5.98
N ILE A 45 -0.80 -2.95 6.32
CA ILE A 45 -1.28 -3.05 7.69
C ILE A 45 -0.23 -3.71 8.60
N LYS A 46 0.42 -4.79 8.14
CA LYS A 46 1.50 -5.45 8.89
C LYS A 46 2.67 -4.52 9.12
N GLN A 47 3.06 -3.72 8.15
CA GLN A 47 4.13 -2.75 8.30
C GLN A 47 3.78 -1.70 9.37
N VAL A 48 2.60 -1.07 9.28
CA VAL A 48 2.11 -0.11 10.28
C VAL A 48 2.04 -0.74 11.67
N ALA A 49 1.54 -1.98 11.76
CA ALA A 49 1.43 -2.69 13.02
C ALA A 49 2.80 -2.96 13.68
N ARG A 50 3.84 -3.22 12.88
CA ARG A 50 5.22 -3.38 13.36
C ARG A 50 5.83 -2.04 13.79
N ASP A 51 5.68 -1.01 12.96
CA ASP A 51 6.27 0.32 13.20
C ASP A 51 5.72 0.93 14.49
N LEU A 52 4.42 0.76 14.76
CA LEU A 52 3.75 1.22 15.97
C LEU A 52 3.73 0.19 17.12
N LYS A 53 4.35 -0.98 16.94
CA LYS A 53 4.41 -2.07 17.91
C LYS A 53 3.04 -2.44 18.49
N LEU A 54 2.04 -2.57 17.64
CA LEU A 54 0.66 -2.77 18.07
C LEU A 54 0.44 -4.11 18.79
N HIS A 55 1.32 -5.09 18.60
CA HIS A 55 1.30 -6.35 19.35
C HIS A 55 1.56 -6.19 20.85
N GLU A 56 2.20 -5.09 21.28
CA GLU A 56 2.43 -4.76 22.68
C GLU A 56 1.22 -4.04 23.32
N ARG A 57 0.22 -3.68 22.52
CA ARG A 57 -0.96 -2.92 22.97
C ARG A 57 -2.11 -3.86 23.29
N ALA A 58 -2.64 -3.75 24.51
CA ALA A 58 -3.77 -4.53 25.01
C ALA A 58 -5.04 -4.43 24.12
N GLU A 59 -5.17 -3.36 23.34
CA GLU A 59 -6.29 -3.16 22.44
C GLU A 59 -6.27 -4.08 21.21
N PHE A 60 -5.08 -4.56 20.82
CA PHE A 60 -4.87 -5.41 19.63
C PHE A 60 -4.54 -6.85 19.98
N ASP A 61 -3.98 -7.10 21.14
CA ASP A 61 -3.70 -8.45 21.63
C ASP A 61 -4.42 -8.72 22.95
N PRO A 62 -5.45 -9.59 22.92
CA PRO A 62 -6.21 -9.96 24.12
C PRO A 62 -5.35 -10.68 25.20
N GLU A 63 -4.19 -11.26 24.86
CA GLU A 63 -3.25 -11.80 25.86
C GLU A 63 -2.72 -10.73 26.79
N SER A 64 -2.62 -9.48 26.30
CA SER A 64 -2.17 -8.34 27.11
C SER A 64 -3.26 -7.86 28.09
N SER A 65 -4.52 -8.30 27.93
CA SER A 65 -5.63 -7.95 28.82
C SER A 65 -6.70 -9.05 28.83
N PRO A 66 -6.52 -10.12 29.61
CA PRO A 66 -7.50 -11.18 29.74
C PRO A 66 -8.82 -10.59 30.25
N SER A 67 -9.83 -10.59 29.39
CA SER A 67 -11.19 -10.19 29.76
C SER A 67 -11.93 -11.42 30.26
N ALA A 68 -12.33 -11.44 31.52
CA ALA A 68 -13.12 -12.52 32.10
C ALA A 68 -14.41 -12.84 31.32
N LEU A 69 -14.93 -11.87 30.55
CA LEU A 69 -16.06 -12.06 29.64
C LEU A 69 -15.68 -12.88 28.40
N THR A 70 -14.49 -12.70 27.86
CA THR A 70 -14.01 -13.47 26.69
C THR A 70 -13.80 -14.94 27.08
N ASP A 71 -13.19 -15.19 28.24
CA ASP A 71 -12.98 -16.54 28.76
C ASP A 71 -14.30 -17.29 28.99
N PHE A 72 -15.30 -16.56 29.51
CA PHE A 72 -16.64 -17.10 29.72
C PHE A 72 -17.33 -17.46 28.39
N LEU A 73 -17.26 -16.60 27.36
CA LEU A 73 -17.84 -16.83 26.05
C LEU A 73 -17.16 -17.97 25.29
N VAL A 74 -15.85 -18.14 25.45
CA VAL A 74 -15.07 -19.25 24.90
C VAL A 74 -15.45 -20.57 25.59
N LEU A 75 -15.61 -20.57 26.92
CA LEU A 75 -15.99 -21.74 27.70
C LEU A 75 -17.37 -22.28 27.27
N PHE A 76 -18.30 -21.40 26.90
CA PHE A 76 -19.62 -21.78 26.38
C PHE A 76 -19.66 -22.06 24.88
N GLY A 77 -18.51 -22.03 24.17
CA GLY A 77 -18.43 -22.33 22.73
C GLY A 77 -19.13 -21.31 21.81
N ILE A 78 -19.45 -20.12 22.33
CA ILE A 78 -20.17 -19.07 21.59
C ILE A 78 -19.21 -18.32 20.66
N THR A 79 -17.92 -18.26 21.00
CA THR A 79 -16.88 -17.67 20.16
C THR A 79 -15.67 -18.57 20.04
N LYS A 80 -15.00 -18.56 18.88
CA LYS A 80 -13.70 -19.25 18.73
C LYS A 80 -12.67 -18.57 19.63
N ASN A 81 -11.84 -19.38 20.27
CA ASN A 81 -10.76 -18.87 21.13
C ASN A 81 -9.82 -17.96 20.30
N PRO A 82 -9.71 -16.67 20.62
CA PRO A 82 -8.79 -15.78 19.92
C PRO A 82 -7.33 -16.22 20.01
N LEU A 83 -6.98 -17.00 21.03
CA LEU A 83 -5.62 -17.50 21.28
C LEU A 83 -5.20 -18.63 20.30
N GLU A 84 -6.13 -19.19 19.53
CA GLU A 84 -5.79 -20.16 18.47
C GLU A 84 -5.10 -19.55 17.27
N LEU A 85 -5.18 -18.19 17.12
CA LEU A 85 -4.54 -17.48 16.03
C LEU A 85 -3.15 -16.97 16.46
N PRO A 86 -2.15 -16.98 15.56
CA PRO A 86 -0.88 -16.35 15.80
C PRO A 86 -1.03 -14.87 16.20
N PRO A 87 -0.15 -14.30 17.04
CA PRO A 87 -0.25 -12.91 17.50
C PRO A 87 -0.39 -11.90 16.35
N GLU A 88 0.35 -12.09 15.26
CA GLU A 88 0.26 -11.23 14.07
C GLU A 88 -1.13 -11.26 13.41
N GLU A 89 -1.78 -12.41 13.36
CA GLU A 89 -3.11 -12.53 12.78
C GLU A 89 -4.19 -11.92 13.68
N ARG A 90 -4.03 -12.02 14.99
CA ARG A 90 -4.92 -11.37 15.96
C ARG A 90 -4.87 -9.85 15.81
N VAL A 91 -3.65 -9.29 15.76
CA VAL A 91 -3.44 -7.86 15.53
C VAL A 91 -4.03 -7.43 14.19
N LEU A 92 -3.78 -8.18 13.12
CA LEU A 92 -4.30 -7.89 11.78
C LEU A 92 -5.82 -7.86 11.75
N LYS A 93 -6.46 -8.83 12.40
CA LYS A 93 -7.92 -8.92 12.51
C LYS A 93 -8.48 -7.72 13.28
N ALA A 94 -7.97 -7.44 14.47
CA ALA A 94 -8.39 -6.32 15.30
C ALA A 94 -8.17 -4.97 14.58
N PHE A 95 -7.08 -4.84 13.83
CA PHE A 95 -6.79 -3.66 13.04
C PHE A 95 -7.82 -3.44 11.93
N LYS A 96 -8.12 -4.49 11.15
CA LYS A 96 -9.09 -4.43 10.05
C LYS A 96 -10.50 -4.09 10.51
N GLU A 97 -10.92 -4.58 11.67
CA GLU A 97 -12.23 -4.28 12.25
C GLU A 97 -12.39 -2.80 12.62
N LYS A 98 -11.29 -2.10 12.87
CA LYS A 98 -11.24 -0.71 13.32
C LYS A 98 -10.87 0.28 12.23
N LEU A 99 -10.39 -0.20 11.07
CA LEU A 99 -9.97 0.60 9.95
C LEU A 99 -11.10 0.77 8.95
N VAL A 100 -11.41 2.01 8.61
CA VAL A 100 -12.32 2.36 7.52
C VAL A 100 -11.56 3.21 6.51
N VAL A 101 -11.51 2.74 5.26
CA VAL A 101 -10.91 3.47 4.14
C VAL A 101 -11.96 3.62 3.07
N TYR A 102 -12.22 4.85 2.64
CA TYR A 102 -13.27 5.14 1.67
C TYR A 102 -12.90 6.30 0.75
N GLN A 103 -13.48 6.32 -0.44
CA GLN A 103 -13.39 7.46 -1.35
C GLN A 103 -14.39 8.54 -0.92
N VAL A 104 -13.95 9.79 -0.85
CA VAL A 104 -14.81 10.94 -0.55
C VAL A 104 -15.55 11.35 -1.82
N GLU A 105 -16.86 11.13 -1.86
CA GLU A 105 -17.84 11.59 -2.87
C GLU A 105 -17.28 11.91 -4.27
N LYS A 106 -17.03 10.89 -5.08
CA LYS A 106 -16.53 11.02 -6.48
C LYS A 106 -15.29 11.93 -6.65
N SER A 107 -14.58 12.16 -5.57
CA SER A 107 -13.33 12.93 -5.57
C SER A 107 -12.11 12.02 -5.67
N ARG A 108 -10.94 12.60 -5.85
CA ARG A 108 -9.64 11.89 -5.75
C ARG A 108 -9.12 11.84 -4.32
N VAL A 109 -9.97 12.12 -3.34
CA VAL A 109 -9.60 12.10 -1.93
C VAL A 109 -10.02 10.78 -1.32
N ILE A 110 -9.11 10.14 -0.61
CA ILE A 110 -9.36 8.95 0.20
C ILE A 110 -9.38 9.36 1.67
N GLY A 111 -10.48 9.04 2.35
CA GLY A 111 -10.61 9.16 3.79
C GLY A 111 -10.08 7.91 4.48
N ILE A 112 -9.30 8.09 5.53
CA ILE A 112 -8.77 7.01 6.39
C ILE A 112 -9.22 7.31 7.81
N GLU A 113 -10.01 6.43 8.38
CA GLU A 113 -10.53 6.54 9.74
C GLU A 113 -10.13 5.31 10.55
N PHE A 114 -9.75 5.54 11.78
CA PHE A 114 -9.40 4.48 12.70
C PHE A 114 -10.07 4.71 14.05
N ALA A 115 -10.75 3.68 14.55
CA ALA A 115 -11.40 3.71 15.85
C ALA A 115 -10.48 3.09 16.91
N SER A 116 -10.11 3.86 17.92
CA SER A 116 -9.31 3.40 19.06
C SER A 116 -9.83 3.98 20.37
N LYS A 117 -9.64 3.24 21.45
CA LYS A 117 -9.88 3.74 22.82
C LYS A 117 -8.82 4.75 23.26
N ASP A 118 -7.64 4.69 22.66
CA ASP A 118 -6.54 5.62 22.87
C ASP A 118 -6.60 6.73 21.81
N PRO A 119 -6.84 8.00 22.19
CA PRO A 119 -6.91 9.13 21.26
C PRO A 119 -5.60 9.35 20.48
N GLN A 120 -4.45 9.02 21.06
CA GLN A 120 -3.15 9.13 20.41
C GLN A 120 -3.05 8.11 19.27
N LEU A 121 -3.39 6.85 19.52
CA LEU A 121 -3.41 5.80 18.48
C LEU A 121 -4.43 6.09 17.39
N ALA A 122 -5.61 6.65 17.74
CA ALA A 122 -6.61 7.04 16.76
C ALA A 122 -6.10 8.11 15.77
N ALA A 123 -5.10 8.91 16.17
CA ALA A 123 -4.45 9.88 15.30
C ALA A 123 -3.18 9.33 14.62
N GLU A 124 -2.36 8.58 15.34
CA GLU A 124 -1.10 8.04 14.83
C GLU A 124 -1.30 7.01 13.72
N ILE A 125 -2.27 6.10 13.84
CA ILE A 125 -2.48 5.02 12.87
C ILE A 125 -2.84 5.54 11.48
N PRO A 126 -3.81 6.45 11.28
CA PRO A 126 -4.09 7.00 9.96
C PRO A 126 -2.90 7.74 9.35
N ASN A 127 -2.11 8.44 10.17
CA ASN A 127 -0.90 9.12 9.70
C ASN A 127 0.17 8.11 9.26
N ALA A 128 0.43 7.08 10.08
CA ALA A 128 1.38 6.03 9.74
C ALA A 128 0.99 5.26 8.47
N ILE A 129 -0.32 4.98 8.26
CA ILE A 129 -0.82 4.41 7.01
C ILE A 129 -0.45 5.30 5.82
N THR A 130 -0.67 6.61 5.96
CA THR A 130 -0.35 7.58 4.91
C THR A 130 1.15 7.63 4.61
N ASP A 131 1.99 7.61 5.63
CA ASP A 131 3.45 7.66 5.49
C ASP A 131 4.01 6.39 4.84
N VAL A 132 3.55 5.20 5.27
CA VAL A 132 3.91 3.93 4.65
C VAL A 132 3.46 3.88 3.19
N TYR A 133 2.25 4.33 2.90
CA TYR A 133 1.74 4.39 1.53
C TYR A 133 2.59 5.32 0.64
N ARG A 134 2.95 6.51 1.12
CA ARG A 134 3.84 7.44 0.39
C ARG A 134 5.22 6.84 0.14
N SER A 135 5.77 6.14 1.13
CA SER A 135 7.04 5.44 0.99
C SER A 135 6.98 4.35 -0.08
N LEU A 136 5.93 3.53 -0.09
CA LEU A 136 5.71 2.50 -1.11
C LEU A 136 5.57 3.11 -2.52
N GLN A 137 4.84 4.21 -2.66
CA GLN A 137 4.73 4.90 -3.96
C GLN A 137 6.06 5.48 -4.42
N SER A 138 6.84 6.06 -3.52
CA SER A 138 8.15 6.62 -3.84
C SER A 138 9.14 5.53 -4.25
N GLY A 139 9.15 4.39 -3.55
CA GLY A 139 9.96 3.23 -3.90
C GLY A 139 9.62 2.70 -5.30
N ALA A 140 8.35 2.49 -5.59
CA ALA A 140 7.90 2.04 -6.90
C ALA A 140 8.28 3.00 -8.05
N LYS A 141 8.27 4.33 -7.81
CA LYS A 141 8.74 5.31 -8.79
C LYS A 141 10.25 5.22 -9.04
N LEU A 142 11.04 5.02 -7.99
CA LEU A 142 12.50 4.87 -8.11
C LEU A 142 12.88 3.60 -8.87
N ASP A 143 12.24 2.48 -8.59
CA ASP A 143 12.47 1.22 -9.28
C ASP A 143 12.12 1.33 -10.77
N SER A 144 10.96 1.89 -11.10
CA SER A 144 10.54 2.13 -12.47
C SER A 144 11.50 3.04 -13.24
N ASN A 145 12.02 4.10 -12.61
CA ASN A 145 13.00 4.98 -13.21
C ASN A 145 14.36 4.27 -13.42
N SER A 146 14.80 3.44 -12.49
CA SER A 146 16.05 2.70 -12.61
C SER A 146 16.03 1.68 -13.75
N GLU A 147 14.90 1.01 -13.95
CA GLU A 147 14.69 0.11 -15.09
C GLU A 147 14.70 0.85 -16.42
N ALA A 148 14.01 2.00 -16.49
CA ALA A 148 14.01 2.84 -17.69
C ALA A 148 15.41 3.35 -18.05
N VAL A 149 16.20 3.77 -17.07
CA VAL A 149 17.58 4.20 -17.27
C VAL A 149 18.45 3.06 -17.79
N ARG A 150 18.37 1.87 -17.21
CA ARG A 150 19.13 0.68 -17.68
C ARG A 150 18.74 0.30 -19.10
N TRP A 151 17.45 0.35 -19.44
CA TRP A 151 16.99 0.08 -20.79
C TRP A 151 17.55 1.10 -21.77
N LEU A 152 17.49 2.39 -21.46
CA LEU A 152 18.04 3.47 -22.27
C LEU A 152 19.56 3.32 -22.49
N GLU A 153 20.32 3.00 -21.45
CA GLU A 153 21.75 2.75 -21.56
C GLU A 153 22.06 1.59 -22.51
N THR A 154 21.28 0.52 -22.44
CA THR A 154 21.42 -0.63 -23.36
C THR A 154 21.10 -0.25 -24.79
N GLU A 155 20.03 0.54 -25.01
CA GLU A 155 19.63 0.97 -26.36
C GLU A 155 20.64 1.96 -26.97
N ILE A 156 21.20 2.87 -26.16
CA ILE A 156 22.27 3.76 -26.60
C ILE A 156 23.51 2.96 -27.00
N ALA A 157 23.90 1.93 -26.24
CA ALA A 157 25.02 1.07 -26.60
C ALA A 157 24.78 0.32 -27.92
N ASN A 158 23.56 -0.19 -28.13
CA ASN A 158 23.13 -0.85 -29.36
C ASN A 158 23.18 0.09 -30.57
N LEU A 159 22.63 1.30 -30.41
CA LEU A 159 22.63 2.30 -31.48
C LEU A 159 24.05 2.76 -31.84
N ARG A 160 24.92 2.94 -30.87
CA ARG A 160 26.35 3.25 -31.11
C ARG A 160 27.05 2.14 -31.91
N GLY A 161 26.77 0.87 -31.58
CA GLY A 161 27.30 -0.27 -32.36
C GLY A 161 26.82 -0.23 -33.81
N LYS A 162 25.52 0.01 -34.04
CA LYS A 162 24.97 0.12 -35.39
C LYS A 162 25.55 1.29 -36.19
N VAL A 163 25.83 2.42 -35.56
CA VAL A 163 26.49 3.58 -36.19
C VAL A 163 27.91 3.23 -36.65
N LEU A 164 28.70 2.63 -35.74
CA LEU A 164 30.04 2.19 -36.05
C LEU A 164 30.09 1.17 -37.19
N ASP A 165 29.18 0.19 -37.19
CA ASP A 165 29.06 -0.79 -38.27
C ASP A 165 28.65 -0.15 -39.59
N ALA A 166 27.81 0.87 -39.55
CA ALA A 166 27.41 1.61 -40.75
C ALA A 166 28.55 2.47 -41.31
N GLU A 167 29.34 3.14 -40.45
CA GLU A 167 30.49 3.92 -40.83
C GLU A 167 31.58 3.05 -41.48
N GLN A 168 31.83 1.84 -40.95
CA GLN A 168 32.76 0.88 -41.51
C GLN A 168 32.34 0.36 -42.89
N LYS A 169 31.06 0.33 -43.22
CA LYS A 169 30.53 -0.11 -44.52
C LYS A 169 30.59 0.97 -45.58
N VAL A 170 30.75 2.24 -45.18
CA VAL A 170 30.79 3.40 -46.11
C VAL A 170 32.23 3.86 -46.40
N ALA A 171 33.19 3.44 -45.57
CA ALA A 171 34.65 3.67 -45.77
C ALA A 171 35.26 2.59 -46.66
#